data_11f8e20de0442a4ad906e7404758656d
#
_entry.id   11f8e20de0442a4ad906e7404758656d
#
_cell.length_a   1.000
_cell.length_b   1.000
_cell.length_c   1.000
_cell.angle_alpha   90.00
_cell.angle_beta   90.00
_cell.angle_gamma   90.00
#
_symmetry.space_group_name_H-M   'P 1'
#
loop_
_entity.id
_entity.type
_entity.pdbx_description
1 polymer ?
#
loop_
_entity_poly.entity_id
_entity_poly.type
_entity_poly.pdbx_seq_one_letter_code
_entity_poly.pdbx_strand_id
1 'polypeptide(L)'
;MIKPFNEVYQLDSITLNVTNNCNLSCSYCFEHNKSIHKDMMDPKDAIKIIETVYSSRYINSRFNSSFTINFFGGEPFLNWPAIKAIVDYCTENNLDVNYGITTNLTILTDEMIEYIDNYNLQLLVSIDGIKEIHDRNRSNSFDKVYSNLQKLKNKDLLIYVEARMTILPEDAASMFQSVKFLIDFGIDCICPMPVTDVEWNDEELEAYKLNFDNIVNYFITNSNKENYKRNISIKNVNDMLISVLAPEVSDEMLCSIFSNRWCAIDTNGDVYPCHQLPTSTPEIRDKNRIGNVFTGVEENMILKDPKKVSYYKDECENCNAKGNCKGGCPQENYRLNNRDDEPSEAYCKLHKIMAEVIIKVQNNILSMKNLRGRQLVLLKENLKIKDYIDFIFNETDLRDTLVASTRLTKVKEMIDNLGEEKILPTFKDYFQQKLVIIGAVILAENKTRKEELLNIEE
;
A
#
# COMPACT_ATOMS: atom_id res chain seq x y z
N MET A 1 -12.24 29.64 1.56
CA MET A 1 -12.86 29.87 2.89
C MET A 1 -12.38 28.77 3.82
N ILE A 2 -11.85 29.12 4.97
CA ILE A 2 -11.41 28.15 5.99
C ILE A 2 -12.64 27.58 6.68
N LYS A 3 -12.73 26.25 6.75
CA LYS A 3 -13.77 25.50 7.45
C LYS A 3 -13.16 24.62 8.53
N PRO A 4 -13.91 24.23 9.58
CA PRO A 4 -13.47 23.22 10.53
C PRO A 4 -13.06 21.94 9.83
N PHE A 5 -12.01 21.29 10.33
CA PHE A 5 -11.44 20.07 9.70
C PHE A 5 -12.47 18.98 9.50
N ASN A 6 -13.31 18.72 10.50
CA ASN A 6 -14.35 17.70 10.50
C ASN A 6 -15.57 18.01 9.60
N GLU A 7 -15.71 19.24 9.12
CA GLU A 7 -16.75 19.60 8.14
C GLU A 7 -16.29 19.30 6.70
N VAL A 8 -14.99 19.18 6.48
CA VAL A 8 -14.41 19.00 5.14
C VAL A 8 -13.98 17.57 4.90
N TYR A 9 -13.33 16.95 5.88
CA TYR A 9 -12.82 15.60 5.76
C TYR A 9 -13.80 14.52 6.25
N GLN A 10 -13.84 13.42 5.51
CA GLN A 10 -14.51 12.17 5.87
C GLN A 10 -13.52 11.02 5.69
N LEU A 11 -12.63 10.87 6.66
CA LEU A 11 -11.42 10.08 6.51
C LEU A 11 -11.62 8.58 6.65
N ASP A 12 -11.01 7.80 5.75
CA ASP A 12 -10.74 6.38 5.93
C ASP A 12 -9.39 6.16 6.60
N SER A 13 -8.44 7.04 6.29
CA SER A 13 -7.08 6.93 6.81
C SER A 13 -6.37 8.28 6.82
N ILE A 14 -5.28 8.33 7.61
CA ILE A 14 -4.31 9.43 7.57
C ILE A 14 -2.90 8.87 7.44
N THR A 15 -1.99 9.71 6.92
CA THR A 15 -0.56 9.56 7.15
C THR A 15 -0.11 10.62 8.12
N LEU A 16 0.47 10.20 9.23
CA LEU A 16 0.89 11.07 10.32
C LEU A 16 2.41 11.11 10.39
N ASN A 17 3.00 12.26 10.05
CA ASN A 17 4.42 12.48 10.23
C ASN A 17 4.71 12.74 11.70
N VAL A 18 5.16 11.74 12.42
CA VAL A 18 5.48 11.87 13.85
C VAL A 18 6.83 12.56 14.09
N THR A 19 7.70 12.57 13.07
CA THR A 19 8.98 13.27 13.10
C THR A 19 9.51 13.53 11.71
N ASN A 20 10.23 14.63 11.53
CA ASN A 20 10.97 14.93 10.31
C ASN A 20 12.46 14.51 10.42
N ASN A 21 12.88 13.92 11.55
CA ASN A 21 14.21 13.40 11.75
C ASN A 21 14.36 12.00 11.11
N CYS A 22 15.52 11.76 10.52
CA CYS A 22 15.91 10.43 10.06
C CYS A 22 17.38 10.17 10.44
N ASN A 23 17.67 8.96 10.81
CA ASN A 23 19.03 8.50 11.14
C ASN A 23 19.78 7.89 9.94
N LEU A 24 19.19 7.93 8.73
CA LEU A 24 19.81 7.52 7.47
C LEU A 24 19.83 8.68 6.46
N SER A 25 20.66 8.54 5.41
CA SER A 25 20.77 9.44 4.27
C SER A 25 20.73 8.63 2.98
N CYS A 26 19.54 8.06 2.66
CA CYS A 26 19.38 7.23 1.47
C CYS A 26 19.57 8.05 0.20
N SER A 27 20.23 7.48 -0.83
CA SER A 27 20.62 8.18 -2.06
C SER A 27 19.42 8.71 -2.86
N TYR A 28 18.29 8.01 -2.83
CA TYR A 28 17.07 8.31 -3.56
C TYR A 28 15.96 8.90 -2.67
N CYS A 29 16.29 9.37 -1.47
CA CYS A 29 15.26 9.87 -0.57
C CYS A 29 14.64 11.16 -1.09
N PHE A 30 13.31 11.16 -1.29
CA PHE A 30 12.59 12.37 -1.72
C PHE A 30 12.59 13.49 -0.66
N GLU A 31 12.92 13.16 0.58
CA GLU A 31 13.08 14.12 1.67
C GLU A 31 14.48 14.80 1.64
N HIS A 32 14.85 15.40 0.52
CA HIS A 32 16.19 15.99 0.34
C HIS A 32 16.51 17.13 1.32
N ASN A 33 15.50 17.74 1.95
CA ASN A 33 15.67 18.89 2.85
C ASN A 33 15.59 18.53 4.34
N LYS A 34 15.92 17.29 4.72
CA LYS A 34 15.91 16.79 6.12
C LYS A 34 16.67 17.66 7.12
N SER A 35 17.56 18.57 6.65
CA SER A 35 18.35 19.44 7.50
C SER A 35 17.59 20.69 7.97
N ILE A 36 16.46 21.04 7.38
CA ILE A 36 15.77 22.33 7.59
C ILE A 36 14.78 22.24 8.75
N HIS A 37 14.10 21.10 8.91
CA HIS A 37 13.12 20.89 9.98
C HIS A 37 13.37 19.55 10.67
N LYS A 38 13.86 19.61 11.91
CA LYS A 38 14.10 18.44 12.77
C LYS A 38 13.02 18.34 13.84
N ASP A 39 11.78 18.55 13.44
CA ASP A 39 10.68 18.58 14.38
C ASP A 39 10.27 17.15 14.78
N MET A 40 9.88 17.02 16.03
CA MET A 40 9.30 15.82 16.60
C MET A 40 7.93 16.18 17.17
N MET A 41 6.94 15.39 16.87
CA MET A 41 5.59 15.56 17.40
C MET A 41 5.59 15.31 18.92
N ASP A 42 5.04 16.25 19.70
CA ASP A 42 4.84 16.01 21.12
C ASP A 42 3.75 14.95 21.33
N PRO A 43 3.93 13.97 22.23
CA PRO A 43 2.94 12.93 22.47
C PRO A 43 1.55 13.44 22.85
N LYS A 44 1.46 14.58 23.57
CA LYS A 44 0.16 15.16 23.95
C LYS A 44 -0.52 15.82 22.74
N ASP A 45 0.24 16.46 21.87
CA ASP A 45 -0.30 17.04 20.64
C ASP A 45 -0.69 15.94 19.65
N ALA A 46 0.06 14.83 19.61
CA ALA A 46 -0.30 13.64 18.86
C ALA A 46 -1.70 13.12 19.26
N ILE A 47 -1.99 13.01 20.55
CA ILE A 47 -3.31 12.59 21.05
C ILE A 47 -4.39 13.59 20.60
N LYS A 48 -4.18 14.90 20.75
CA LYS A 48 -5.16 15.93 20.32
C LYS A 48 -5.46 15.87 18.81
N ILE A 49 -4.42 15.61 18.01
CA ILE A 49 -4.58 15.41 16.56
C ILE A 49 -5.51 14.21 16.33
N ILE A 50 -5.26 13.07 16.98
CA ILE A 50 -6.07 11.86 16.83
C ILE A 50 -7.52 12.09 17.29
N GLU A 51 -7.75 12.79 18.39
CA GLU A 51 -9.11 13.15 18.84
C GLU A 51 -9.87 13.89 17.74
N THR A 52 -9.22 14.88 17.11
CA THR A 52 -9.84 15.69 16.05
C THR A 52 -10.08 14.89 14.79
N VAL A 53 -9.08 14.15 14.30
CA VAL A 53 -9.18 13.42 13.03
C VAL A 53 -10.09 12.21 13.13
N TYR A 54 -10.12 11.51 14.27
CA TYR A 54 -11.00 10.38 14.48
C TYR A 54 -12.48 10.79 14.50
N SER A 55 -12.79 12.02 14.96
CA SER A 55 -14.14 12.58 14.86
C SER A 55 -14.57 12.82 13.39
N SER A 56 -13.61 12.97 12.49
CA SER A 56 -13.82 13.16 11.04
C SER A 56 -13.81 11.83 10.25
N ARG A 57 -13.75 10.69 10.94
CA ARG A 57 -13.75 9.39 10.24
C ARG A 57 -15.03 9.18 9.46
N TYR A 58 -14.89 8.58 8.31
CA TYR A 58 -16.03 8.15 7.52
C TYR A 58 -16.76 7.01 8.25
N ILE A 59 -17.96 7.31 8.70
CA ILE A 59 -18.85 6.31 9.24
C ILE A 59 -19.80 5.89 8.12
N ASN A 60 -19.50 4.80 7.46
CA ASN A 60 -20.50 4.16 6.65
C ASN A 60 -21.42 3.40 7.60
N SER A 61 -22.67 3.85 7.73
CA SER A 61 -23.70 3.19 8.56
C SER A 61 -23.95 1.72 8.15
N ARG A 62 -23.45 1.31 6.98
CA ARG A 62 -23.57 -0.04 6.43
C ARG A 62 -22.30 -0.88 6.65
N PHE A 63 -21.14 -0.26 6.93
CA PHE A 63 -19.85 -0.92 7.11
C PHE A 63 -19.08 -0.24 8.22
N ASN A 64 -18.72 -0.98 9.27
CA ASN A 64 -17.68 -0.54 10.18
C ASN A 64 -16.33 -0.62 9.43
N SER A 65 -15.95 0.45 8.75
CA SER A 65 -14.59 0.57 8.24
C SER A 65 -13.72 1.04 9.38
N SER A 66 -12.76 0.22 9.82
CA SER A 66 -11.75 0.65 10.77
C SER A 66 -10.94 1.81 10.17
N PHE A 67 -10.70 2.83 10.98
CA PHE A 67 -9.86 3.96 10.60
C PHE A 67 -8.39 3.53 10.59
N THR A 68 -7.60 3.97 9.60
CA THR A 68 -6.19 3.59 9.52
C THR A 68 -5.28 4.79 9.80
N ILE A 69 -4.34 4.61 10.72
CA ILE A 69 -3.27 5.57 11.00
C ILE A 69 -1.96 4.99 10.43
N ASN A 70 -1.37 5.66 9.44
CA ASN A 70 -0.06 5.33 8.90
C ASN A 70 0.98 6.26 9.50
N PHE A 71 1.83 5.77 10.38
CA PHE A 71 2.96 6.52 10.93
C PHE A 71 4.06 6.64 9.88
N PHE A 72 4.50 7.86 9.69
CA PHE A 72 5.47 8.25 8.67
C PHE A 72 6.40 9.34 9.19
N GLY A 73 7.25 9.86 8.30
CA GLY A 73 8.22 10.92 8.54
C GLY A 73 9.62 10.52 8.09
N GLY A 74 10.63 11.11 8.66
CA GLY A 74 12.01 10.70 8.38
C GLY A 74 12.26 9.25 8.78
N GLU A 75 12.27 8.98 10.09
CA GLU A 75 12.20 7.61 10.66
C GLU A 75 11.25 7.64 11.87
N PRO A 76 10.04 7.07 11.76
CA PRO A 76 9.04 7.14 12.82
C PRO A 76 9.49 6.55 14.15
N PHE A 77 10.30 5.50 14.15
CA PHE A 77 10.78 4.88 15.38
C PHE A 77 11.74 5.76 16.20
N LEU A 78 12.23 6.87 15.65
CA LEU A 78 12.93 7.91 16.44
C LEU A 78 11.96 8.65 17.39
N ASN A 79 10.68 8.68 17.05
CA ASN A 79 9.64 9.27 17.93
C ASN A 79 8.67 8.18 18.44
N TRP A 80 9.22 7.09 18.93
CA TRP A 80 8.43 6.02 19.55
C TRP A 80 7.46 6.51 20.64
N PRO A 81 7.83 7.49 21.50
CA PRO A 81 6.89 8.02 22.49
C PRO A 81 5.57 8.55 21.92
N ALA A 82 5.58 9.21 20.76
CA ALA A 82 4.35 9.69 20.13
C ALA A 82 3.51 8.54 19.54
N ILE A 83 4.15 7.57 18.88
CA ILE A 83 3.47 6.36 18.36
C ILE A 83 2.80 5.60 19.51
N LYS A 84 3.57 5.34 20.58
CA LYS A 84 3.08 4.65 21.76
C LYS A 84 1.88 5.37 22.38
N ALA A 85 1.98 6.68 22.57
CA ALA A 85 0.90 7.49 23.16
C ALA A 85 -0.40 7.42 22.33
N ILE A 86 -0.30 7.38 21.00
CA ILE A 86 -1.46 7.22 20.10
C ILE A 86 -2.07 5.84 20.25
N VAL A 87 -1.25 4.77 20.22
CA VAL A 87 -1.74 3.38 20.32
C VAL A 87 -2.40 3.15 21.67
N ASP A 88 -1.78 3.61 22.76
CA ASP A 88 -2.32 3.50 24.13
C ASP A 88 -3.65 4.27 24.21
N TYR A 89 -3.69 5.52 23.75
CA TYR A 89 -4.91 6.33 23.75
C TYR A 89 -6.07 5.69 22.98
N CYS A 90 -5.80 5.19 21.77
CA CYS A 90 -6.81 4.53 20.95
C CYS A 90 -7.33 3.26 21.64
N THR A 91 -6.45 2.50 22.27
CA THR A 91 -6.80 1.27 23.00
C THR A 91 -7.64 1.56 24.23
N GLU A 92 -7.22 2.51 25.07
CA GLU A 92 -7.93 2.92 26.30
C GLU A 92 -9.33 3.46 26.01
N ASN A 93 -9.51 4.11 24.85
CA ASN A 93 -10.80 4.65 24.42
C ASN A 93 -11.59 3.72 23.50
N ASN A 94 -11.14 2.47 23.29
CA ASN A 94 -11.79 1.47 22.43
C ASN A 94 -12.06 1.98 21.02
N LEU A 95 -11.13 2.71 20.42
CA LEU A 95 -11.24 3.20 19.06
C LEU A 95 -10.90 2.08 18.06
N ASP A 96 -11.73 1.91 17.02
CA ASP A 96 -11.48 0.92 15.95
C ASP A 96 -10.46 1.49 14.95
N VAL A 97 -9.18 1.18 15.19
CA VAL A 97 -8.04 1.72 14.43
C VAL A 97 -7.10 0.61 13.99
N ASN A 98 -6.67 0.66 12.73
CA ASN A 98 -5.54 -0.11 12.22
C ASN A 98 -4.29 0.77 12.17
N TYR A 99 -3.12 0.18 12.35
CA TYR A 99 -1.85 0.90 12.36
C TYR A 99 -0.91 0.39 11.28
N GLY A 100 -0.33 1.33 10.51
CA GLY A 100 0.78 1.08 9.60
C GLY A 100 1.99 1.93 10.00
N ILE A 101 3.19 1.39 9.84
CA ILE A 101 4.44 2.12 10.13
C ILE A 101 5.40 1.93 8.96
N THR A 102 5.80 3.03 8.31
CA THR A 102 6.88 2.99 7.31
C THR A 102 8.20 3.25 8.01
N THR A 103 9.08 2.26 8.07
CA THR A 103 10.33 2.34 8.85
C THR A 103 11.53 1.81 8.09
N ASN A 104 12.71 2.37 8.35
CA ASN A 104 13.98 1.80 7.92
C ASN A 104 14.44 0.63 8.83
N LEU A 105 13.71 0.38 9.90
CA LEU A 105 13.92 -0.73 10.85
C LEU A 105 15.33 -0.81 11.45
N THR A 106 16.12 0.28 11.47
CA THR A 106 17.42 0.29 12.15
C THR A 106 17.27 0.38 13.68
N ILE A 107 16.09 0.73 14.15
CA ILE A 107 15.73 0.80 15.55
C ILE A 107 14.60 -0.21 15.79
N LEU A 108 14.80 -1.12 16.74
CA LEU A 108 13.78 -2.07 17.17
C LEU A 108 14.11 -2.54 18.58
N THR A 109 13.33 -2.14 19.57
CA THR A 109 13.44 -2.55 20.97
C THR A 109 12.47 -3.70 21.27
N ASP A 110 12.67 -4.36 22.42
CA ASP A 110 11.76 -5.42 22.85
C ASP A 110 10.35 -4.86 23.12
N GLU A 111 10.23 -3.65 23.67
CA GLU A 111 8.94 -2.96 23.82
C GLU A 111 8.24 -2.76 22.48
N MET A 112 8.95 -2.29 21.43
CA MET A 112 8.37 -2.13 20.10
C MET A 112 7.88 -3.47 19.53
N ILE A 113 8.62 -4.55 19.74
CA ILE A 113 8.23 -5.90 19.31
C ILE A 113 6.94 -6.35 20.01
N GLU A 114 6.81 -6.09 21.32
CA GLU A 114 5.59 -6.38 22.06
C GLU A 114 4.39 -5.60 21.56
N TYR A 115 4.59 -4.33 21.18
CA TYR A 115 3.53 -3.51 20.58
C TYR A 115 3.14 -3.98 19.18
N ILE A 116 4.11 -4.38 18.36
CA ILE A 116 3.84 -4.94 17.02
C ILE A 116 2.93 -6.16 17.14
N ASP A 117 3.21 -7.05 18.07
CA ASP A 117 2.44 -8.27 18.31
C ASP A 117 1.06 -7.97 18.92
N ASN A 118 1.02 -7.23 20.04
CA ASN A 118 -0.20 -6.98 20.80
C ASN A 118 -1.24 -6.16 20.03
N TYR A 119 -0.80 -5.22 19.17
CA TYR A 119 -1.65 -4.29 18.45
C TYR A 119 -1.68 -4.50 16.94
N ASN A 120 -1.07 -5.58 16.44
CA ASN A 120 -1.01 -5.93 15.02
C ASN A 120 -0.46 -4.78 14.15
N LEU A 121 0.62 -4.13 14.59
CA LEU A 121 1.21 -3.00 13.85
C LEU A 121 1.81 -3.50 12.55
N GLN A 122 1.29 -3.05 11.42
CA GLN A 122 1.79 -3.41 10.08
C GLN A 122 3.04 -2.61 9.76
N LEU A 123 4.13 -3.27 9.40
CA LEU A 123 5.41 -2.66 9.11
C LEU A 123 5.68 -2.64 7.60
N LEU A 124 5.79 -1.45 7.02
CA LEU A 124 6.37 -1.26 5.69
C LEU A 124 7.87 -1.02 5.86
N VAL A 125 8.64 -2.11 5.78
CA VAL A 125 10.08 -2.09 6.04
C VAL A 125 10.85 -1.70 4.79
N SER A 126 11.64 -0.66 4.89
CA SER A 126 12.53 -0.18 3.83
C SER A 126 13.77 -1.05 3.71
N ILE A 127 13.79 -2.00 2.75
CA ILE A 127 14.92 -2.90 2.49
C ILE A 127 15.05 -3.19 0.99
N ASP A 128 16.22 -2.92 0.40
CA ASP A 128 16.43 -3.02 -1.05
C ASP A 128 16.94 -4.40 -1.53
N GLY A 129 16.82 -5.40 -0.68
CA GLY A 129 17.18 -6.79 -1.02
C GLY A 129 18.57 -7.17 -0.50
N ILE A 130 19.49 -7.55 -1.40
CA ILE A 130 20.82 -8.02 -1.01
C ILE A 130 21.67 -6.89 -0.40
N LYS A 131 22.65 -7.30 0.43
CA LYS A 131 23.47 -6.39 1.25
C LYS A 131 24.16 -5.29 0.44
N GLU A 132 24.76 -5.65 -0.68
CA GLU A 132 25.55 -4.73 -1.50
C GLU A 132 24.70 -3.57 -2.03
N ILE A 133 23.48 -3.85 -2.46
CA ILE A 133 22.53 -2.84 -2.95
C ILE A 133 22.03 -2.00 -1.78
N HIS A 134 21.55 -2.66 -0.73
CA HIS A 134 21.02 -1.97 0.43
C HIS A 134 22.04 -1.02 1.06
N ASP A 135 23.27 -1.49 1.29
CA ASP A 135 24.30 -0.69 1.92
C ASP A 135 24.72 0.52 1.08
N ARG A 136 24.81 0.35 -0.25
CA ARG A 136 25.10 1.45 -1.18
C ARG A 136 24.01 2.52 -1.12
N ASN A 137 22.75 2.11 -1.10
CA ASN A 137 21.61 3.01 -1.21
C ASN A 137 21.15 3.58 0.14
N ARG A 138 21.35 2.84 1.27
CA ARG A 138 20.79 3.15 2.59
C ARG A 138 21.85 3.24 3.70
N SER A 139 22.93 3.98 3.42
CA SER A 139 23.93 4.37 4.45
C SER A 139 24.54 3.21 5.21
N ASN A 140 24.86 2.08 4.54
CA ASN A 140 25.45 0.88 5.15
C ASN A 140 24.65 0.32 6.33
N SER A 141 23.34 0.30 6.23
CA SER A 141 22.45 -0.09 7.33
C SER A 141 21.98 -1.55 7.29
N PHE A 142 22.38 -2.34 6.28
CA PHE A 142 21.86 -3.70 6.06
C PHE A 142 21.98 -4.60 7.28
N ASP A 143 23.16 -4.72 7.89
CA ASP A 143 23.35 -5.65 9.01
C ASP A 143 22.45 -5.36 10.20
N LYS A 144 22.15 -4.08 10.42
CA LYS A 144 21.26 -3.63 11.50
C LYS A 144 19.79 -3.97 11.20
N VAL A 145 19.35 -3.68 9.98
CA VAL A 145 17.99 -4.01 9.50
C VAL A 145 17.79 -5.52 9.49
N TYR A 146 18.75 -6.27 8.94
CA TYR A 146 18.71 -7.73 8.87
C TYR A 146 18.65 -8.37 10.26
N SER A 147 19.45 -7.89 11.21
CA SER A 147 19.41 -8.36 12.60
C SER A 147 18.06 -8.11 13.26
N ASN A 148 17.43 -6.95 13.01
CA ASN A 148 16.11 -6.64 13.54
C ASN A 148 15.01 -7.47 12.86
N LEU A 149 15.09 -7.71 11.55
CA LEU A 149 14.19 -8.65 10.86
C LEU A 149 14.33 -10.08 11.42
N GLN A 150 15.55 -10.53 11.78
CA GLN A 150 15.72 -11.82 12.44
C GLN A 150 15.03 -11.90 13.80
N LYS A 151 15.02 -10.81 14.58
CA LYS A 151 14.25 -10.77 15.85
C LYS A 151 12.76 -10.97 15.60
N LEU A 152 12.19 -10.29 14.59
CA LEU A 152 10.78 -10.46 14.21
C LEU A 152 10.52 -11.90 13.72
N LYS A 153 11.41 -12.45 12.89
CA LYS A 153 11.30 -13.83 12.41
C LYS A 153 11.29 -14.85 13.54
N ASN A 154 12.15 -14.69 14.54
CA ASN A 154 12.26 -15.60 15.67
C ASN A 154 11.03 -15.56 16.60
N LYS A 155 10.17 -14.58 16.43
CA LYS A 155 8.89 -14.42 17.15
C LYS A 155 7.66 -14.64 16.25
N ASP A 156 7.86 -15.16 15.02
CA ASP A 156 6.81 -15.39 14.01
C ASP A 156 6.06 -14.13 13.58
N LEU A 157 6.68 -12.94 13.72
CA LEU A 157 6.08 -11.65 13.43
C LEU A 157 6.35 -11.14 11.99
N LEU A 158 6.96 -11.96 11.11
CA LEU A 158 7.13 -11.57 9.70
C LEU A 158 5.80 -11.42 8.95
N ILE A 159 4.70 -11.95 9.49
CA ILE A 159 3.35 -11.74 8.96
C ILE A 159 2.94 -10.27 8.94
N TYR A 160 3.51 -9.44 9.81
CA TYR A 160 3.27 -7.99 9.87
C TYR A 160 4.22 -7.18 8.97
N VAL A 161 5.14 -7.85 8.25
CA VAL A 161 6.19 -7.18 7.47
C VAL A 161 5.87 -7.19 5.98
N GLU A 162 5.79 -6.01 5.38
CA GLU A 162 5.88 -5.77 3.94
C GLU A 162 7.26 -5.17 3.63
N ALA A 163 8.04 -5.78 2.73
CA ALA A 163 9.30 -5.24 2.28
C ALA A 163 9.08 -4.20 1.17
N ARG A 164 9.48 -2.96 1.42
CA ARG A 164 9.51 -1.89 0.43
C ARG A 164 10.91 -1.77 -0.13
N MET A 165 11.06 -2.16 -1.39
CA MET A 165 12.31 -2.04 -2.14
C MET A 165 12.22 -0.81 -3.05
N THR A 166 13.30 -0.04 -3.10
CA THR A 166 13.48 1.00 -4.11
C THR A 166 14.51 0.51 -5.14
N ILE A 167 14.14 0.53 -6.41
CA ILE A 167 14.98 0.04 -7.50
C ILE A 167 15.51 1.23 -8.28
N LEU A 168 16.78 1.51 -8.17
CA LEU A 168 17.49 2.46 -9.02
C LEU A 168 17.81 1.82 -10.38
N PRO A 169 18.07 2.62 -11.45
CA PRO A 169 18.46 2.09 -12.74
C PRO A 169 19.62 1.08 -12.67
N GLU A 170 20.68 1.42 -11.96
CA GLU A 170 21.86 0.57 -11.76
C GLU A 170 21.57 -0.73 -10.96
N ASP A 171 20.43 -0.80 -10.26
CA ASP A 171 20.01 -1.98 -9.49
C ASP A 171 19.13 -2.95 -10.29
N ALA A 172 18.66 -2.51 -11.46
CA ALA A 172 17.72 -3.26 -12.28
C ALA A 172 18.19 -4.70 -12.56
N ALA A 173 19.46 -4.89 -12.86
CA ALA A 173 20.04 -6.20 -13.16
C ALA A 173 20.04 -7.19 -11.98
N SER A 174 19.94 -6.69 -10.74
CA SER A 174 19.91 -7.51 -9.52
C SER A 174 18.55 -7.57 -8.85
N MET A 175 17.51 -7.00 -9.46
CA MET A 175 16.17 -6.89 -8.86
C MET A 175 15.59 -8.27 -8.51
N PHE A 176 15.63 -9.25 -9.42
CA PHE A 176 15.13 -10.60 -9.15
C PHE A 176 15.88 -11.29 -8.02
N GLN A 177 17.22 -11.17 -8.00
CA GLN A 177 18.04 -11.73 -6.91
C GLN A 177 17.65 -11.13 -5.56
N SER A 178 17.42 -9.83 -5.50
CA SER A 178 17.01 -9.11 -4.30
C SER A 178 15.61 -9.51 -3.82
N VAL A 179 14.65 -9.62 -4.73
CA VAL A 179 13.29 -10.13 -4.41
C VAL A 179 13.37 -11.56 -3.89
N LYS A 180 14.12 -12.43 -4.59
CA LYS A 180 14.30 -13.82 -4.18
C LYS A 180 14.95 -13.96 -2.80
N PHE A 181 15.96 -13.12 -2.50
CA PHE A 181 16.61 -13.07 -1.18
C PHE A 181 15.59 -12.80 -0.06
N LEU A 182 14.68 -11.84 -0.24
CA LEU A 182 13.64 -11.51 0.75
C LEU A 182 12.62 -12.63 0.91
N ILE A 183 12.23 -13.27 -0.20
CA ILE A 183 11.36 -14.46 -0.16
C ILE A 183 12.03 -15.61 0.59
N ASP A 184 13.29 -15.92 0.29
CA ASP A 184 14.04 -16.98 0.94
C ASP A 184 14.28 -16.69 2.43
N PHE A 185 14.39 -15.42 2.81
CA PHE A 185 14.46 -14.99 4.22
C PHE A 185 13.15 -15.31 4.96
N GLY A 186 12.01 -15.21 4.33
CA GLY A 186 10.69 -15.51 4.93
C GLY A 186 9.66 -14.39 4.78
N ILE A 187 9.96 -13.30 4.08
CA ILE A 187 9.00 -12.22 3.85
C ILE A 187 8.07 -12.60 2.70
N ASP A 188 6.75 -12.54 2.94
CA ASP A 188 5.74 -12.93 1.99
C ASP A 188 5.15 -11.75 1.19
N CYS A 189 5.26 -10.53 1.70
CA CYS A 189 4.78 -9.34 1.01
C CYS A 189 5.96 -8.44 0.60
N ILE A 190 6.15 -8.25 -0.71
CA ILE A 190 7.27 -7.48 -1.27
C ILE A 190 6.76 -6.49 -2.30
N CYS A 191 7.23 -5.24 -2.20
CA CYS A 191 6.88 -4.15 -3.09
C CYS A 191 8.15 -3.57 -3.75
N PRO A 192 8.64 -4.14 -4.86
CA PRO A 192 9.77 -3.61 -5.61
C PRO A 192 9.33 -2.47 -6.52
N MET A 193 9.65 -1.23 -6.15
CA MET A 193 9.24 -0.04 -6.89
C MET A 193 10.41 0.62 -7.57
N PRO A 194 10.40 0.76 -8.90
CA PRO A 194 11.41 1.51 -9.61
C PRO A 194 11.29 3.00 -9.32
N VAL A 195 12.40 3.69 -9.25
CA VAL A 195 12.46 5.15 -9.18
C VAL A 195 12.09 5.69 -10.57
N THR A 196 11.17 6.65 -10.62
CA THR A 196 10.61 7.17 -11.87
C THR A 196 10.95 8.64 -12.14
N ASP A 197 11.68 9.28 -11.21
CA ASP A 197 12.15 10.65 -11.32
C ASP A 197 13.65 10.78 -11.70
N VAL A 198 14.19 9.71 -12.27
CA VAL A 198 15.55 9.65 -12.83
C VAL A 198 15.50 9.10 -14.26
N GLU A 199 16.55 9.35 -15.03
CA GLU A 199 16.67 8.78 -16.38
C GLU A 199 17.01 7.29 -16.29
N TRP A 200 16.48 6.52 -17.23
CA TRP A 200 16.74 5.11 -17.46
C TRP A 200 17.25 4.95 -18.90
N ASN A 201 18.45 4.47 -19.07
CA ASN A 201 18.97 4.14 -20.39
C ASN A 201 18.43 2.79 -20.90
N ASP A 202 18.67 2.48 -22.17
CA ASP A 202 18.12 1.28 -22.81
C ASP A 202 18.63 -0.02 -22.18
N GLU A 203 19.88 -0.08 -21.71
CA GLU A 203 20.45 -1.26 -21.06
C GLU A 203 19.80 -1.51 -19.70
N GLU A 204 19.54 -0.47 -18.93
CA GLU A 204 18.84 -0.52 -17.64
C GLU A 204 17.38 -0.92 -17.78
N LEU A 205 16.69 -0.41 -18.82
CA LEU A 205 15.31 -0.78 -19.14
C LEU A 205 15.21 -2.25 -19.57
N GLU A 206 16.14 -2.74 -20.39
CA GLU A 206 16.19 -4.17 -20.75
C GLU A 206 16.52 -5.06 -19.54
N ALA A 207 17.42 -4.63 -18.66
CA ALA A 207 17.72 -5.32 -17.43
C ALA A 207 16.50 -5.36 -16.51
N TYR A 208 15.77 -4.25 -16.37
CA TYR A 208 14.51 -4.19 -15.63
C TYR A 208 13.47 -5.16 -16.19
N LYS A 209 13.26 -5.14 -17.53
CA LYS A 209 12.33 -6.02 -18.23
C LYS A 209 12.63 -7.49 -17.98
N LEU A 210 13.89 -7.89 -18.14
CA LEU A 210 14.34 -9.27 -17.91
C LEU A 210 14.09 -9.71 -16.45
N ASN A 211 14.43 -8.84 -15.50
CA ASN A 211 14.29 -9.17 -14.09
C ASN A 211 12.82 -9.17 -13.64
N PHE A 212 11.99 -8.27 -14.19
CA PHE A 212 10.55 -8.29 -13.94
C PHE A 212 9.89 -9.56 -14.53
N ASP A 213 10.28 -9.98 -15.74
CA ASP A 213 9.84 -11.26 -16.34
C ASP A 213 10.24 -12.45 -15.47
N ASN A 214 11.47 -12.46 -14.94
CA ASN A 214 11.94 -13.50 -14.01
C ASN A 214 11.12 -13.52 -12.70
N ILE A 215 10.76 -12.38 -12.14
CA ILE A 215 9.92 -12.27 -10.95
C ILE A 215 8.53 -12.85 -11.23
N VAL A 216 7.92 -12.47 -12.35
CA VAL A 216 6.57 -12.94 -12.74
C VAL A 216 6.59 -14.46 -12.98
N ASN A 217 7.59 -14.97 -13.70
CA ASN A 217 7.73 -16.41 -13.95
C ASN A 217 7.99 -17.19 -12.65
N TYR A 218 8.80 -16.65 -11.73
CA TYR A 218 9.01 -17.24 -10.41
C TYR A 218 7.70 -17.32 -9.62
N PHE A 219 6.92 -16.23 -9.62
CA PHE A 219 5.61 -16.15 -8.99
C PHE A 219 4.66 -17.23 -9.56
N ILE A 220 4.50 -17.31 -10.88
CA ILE A 220 3.64 -18.29 -11.56
C ILE A 220 4.08 -19.72 -11.24
N THR A 221 5.39 -20.00 -11.35
CA THR A 221 5.93 -21.35 -11.16
C THR A 221 5.73 -21.84 -9.73
N ASN A 222 5.97 -20.99 -8.74
CA ASN A 222 5.81 -21.38 -7.34
C ASN A 222 4.34 -21.50 -6.94
N SER A 223 3.48 -20.62 -7.43
CA SER A 223 2.04 -20.67 -7.19
C SER A 223 1.38 -21.96 -7.75
N ASN A 224 2.05 -22.67 -8.68
CA ASN A 224 1.57 -23.92 -9.26
C ASN A 224 2.13 -25.18 -8.59
N LYS A 225 3.06 -25.08 -7.64
CA LYS A 225 3.60 -26.25 -6.92
C LYS A 225 2.55 -26.77 -5.93
N GLU A 226 2.30 -28.08 -5.95
CA GLU A 226 1.30 -28.76 -5.11
C GLU A 226 1.54 -28.57 -3.59
N ASN A 227 2.81 -28.39 -3.17
CA ASN A 227 3.21 -28.24 -1.78
C ASN A 227 3.68 -26.83 -1.43
N TYR A 228 3.32 -25.80 -2.19
CA TYR A 228 3.75 -24.44 -1.90
C TYR A 228 2.85 -23.81 -0.83
N LYS A 229 3.34 -23.83 0.40
CA LYS A 229 2.59 -23.42 1.61
C LYS A 229 2.53 -21.90 1.84
N ARG A 230 3.39 -21.12 1.14
CA ARG A 230 3.50 -19.68 1.37
C ARG A 230 2.69 -18.86 0.37
N ASN A 231 2.00 -17.85 0.89
CA ASN A 231 1.20 -16.94 0.09
C ASN A 231 2.00 -15.67 -0.29
N ILE A 232 2.97 -15.83 -1.21
CA ILE A 232 3.80 -14.70 -1.65
C ILE A 232 2.97 -13.69 -2.42
N SER A 233 3.09 -12.43 -2.04
CA SER A 233 2.52 -11.26 -2.69
C SER A 233 3.63 -10.35 -3.19
N ILE A 234 3.70 -10.15 -4.50
CA ILE A 234 4.58 -9.15 -5.11
C ILE A 234 3.68 -8.05 -5.64
N LYS A 235 3.66 -6.92 -4.93
CA LYS A 235 2.59 -5.92 -5.06
C LYS A 235 2.45 -5.40 -6.48
N ASN A 236 3.51 -4.94 -7.11
CA ASN A 236 3.45 -4.40 -8.47
C ASN A 236 3.09 -5.46 -9.52
N VAL A 237 3.41 -6.74 -9.30
CA VAL A 237 2.93 -7.85 -10.15
C VAL A 237 1.43 -8.03 -9.96
N ASN A 238 0.95 -8.08 -8.71
CA ASN A 238 -0.47 -8.25 -8.43
C ASN A 238 -1.31 -7.07 -8.95
N ASP A 239 -0.86 -5.84 -8.74
CA ASP A 239 -1.56 -4.64 -9.20
C ASP A 239 -1.64 -4.61 -10.74
N MET A 240 -0.54 -4.95 -11.42
CA MET A 240 -0.52 -5.03 -12.88
C MET A 240 -1.40 -6.17 -13.42
N LEU A 241 -1.42 -7.32 -12.75
CA LEU A 241 -2.30 -8.44 -13.11
C LEU A 241 -3.78 -8.03 -13.02
N ILE A 242 -4.19 -7.39 -11.93
CA ILE A 242 -5.56 -6.92 -11.75
C ILE A 242 -5.91 -5.94 -12.88
N SER A 243 -5.03 -5.02 -13.21
CA SER A 243 -5.29 -4.00 -14.21
C SER A 243 -5.38 -4.54 -15.65
N VAL A 244 -4.56 -5.54 -15.98
CA VAL A 244 -4.60 -6.18 -17.30
C VAL A 244 -5.82 -7.10 -17.43
N LEU A 245 -6.18 -7.82 -16.37
CA LEU A 245 -7.26 -8.81 -16.41
C LEU A 245 -8.65 -8.22 -16.09
N ALA A 246 -8.71 -7.10 -15.37
CA ALA A 246 -9.94 -6.41 -15.00
C ALA A 246 -9.78 -4.88 -15.14
N PRO A 247 -9.59 -4.36 -16.36
CA PRO A 247 -9.30 -2.94 -16.60
C PRO A 247 -10.42 -2.01 -16.09
N GLU A 248 -11.66 -2.46 -16.09
CA GLU A 248 -12.82 -1.70 -15.61
C GLU A 248 -12.75 -1.38 -14.12
N VAL A 249 -12.10 -2.26 -13.34
CA VAL A 249 -11.90 -2.07 -11.90
C VAL A 249 -10.81 -1.03 -11.62
N SER A 250 -9.92 -0.80 -12.58
CA SER A 250 -8.77 0.09 -12.41
C SER A 250 -9.10 1.57 -12.66
N ASP A 251 -10.16 1.88 -13.41
CA ASP A 251 -10.48 3.25 -13.84
C ASP A 251 -10.82 4.22 -12.69
N GLU A 252 -11.20 3.69 -11.52
CA GLU A 252 -11.62 4.50 -10.37
C GLU A 252 -10.54 4.73 -9.31
N MET A 253 -9.37 4.07 -9.42
CA MET A 253 -8.29 4.22 -8.47
C MET A 253 -7.39 5.42 -8.77
N LEU A 254 -7.93 6.62 -8.69
CA LEU A 254 -7.13 7.84 -8.69
C LEU A 254 -6.31 7.95 -7.39
N CYS A 255 -5.23 8.72 -7.44
CA CYS A 255 -4.45 9.01 -6.24
C CYS A 255 -5.33 9.70 -5.18
N SER A 256 -5.17 9.28 -3.92
CA SER A 256 -5.97 9.79 -2.79
C SER A 256 -5.85 11.30 -2.55
N ILE A 257 -4.88 11.97 -3.16
CA ILE A 257 -4.72 13.44 -3.08
C ILE A 257 -5.94 14.21 -3.61
N PHE A 258 -6.77 13.55 -4.43
CA PHE A 258 -7.98 14.15 -4.98
C PHE A 258 -9.24 13.82 -4.19
N SER A 259 -9.10 13.26 -3.00
CA SER A 259 -10.24 12.89 -2.19
C SER A 259 -10.16 13.52 -0.79
N ASN A 260 -11.32 13.69 -0.16
CA ASN A 260 -11.41 14.07 1.25
C ASN A 260 -11.37 12.86 2.20
N ARG A 261 -10.95 11.69 1.69
CA ARG A 261 -10.92 10.42 2.43
C ARG A 261 -9.56 10.13 3.06
N TRP A 262 -8.56 10.89 2.68
CA TRP A 262 -7.20 10.76 3.17
C TRP A 262 -6.49 12.11 3.18
N CYS A 263 -5.58 12.31 4.11
CA CYS A 263 -4.64 13.43 4.13
C CYS A 263 -3.34 13.04 4.85
N ALA A 264 -2.30 13.85 4.65
CA ALA A 264 -1.09 13.82 5.45
C ALA A 264 -1.11 14.94 6.48
N ILE A 265 -0.64 14.64 7.70
CA ILE A 265 -0.58 15.59 8.81
C ILE A 265 0.86 15.63 9.30
N ASP A 266 1.42 16.85 9.39
CA ASP A 266 2.79 17.06 9.84
C ASP A 266 2.88 17.15 11.37
N THR A 267 4.09 17.22 11.89
CA THR A 267 4.43 17.24 13.32
C THR A 267 3.72 18.33 14.14
N ASN A 268 3.33 19.43 13.50
CA ASN A 268 2.63 20.57 14.11
C ASN A 268 1.12 20.61 13.84
N GLY A 269 0.56 19.57 13.21
CA GLY A 269 -0.85 19.48 12.83
C GLY A 269 -1.19 20.14 11.48
N ASP A 270 -0.21 20.62 10.72
CA ASP A 270 -0.45 21.11 9.36
C ASP A 270 -0.88 20.01 8.42
N VAL A 271 -1.86 20.31 7.56
CA VAL A 271 -2.54 19.35 6.69
C VAL A 271 -2.10 19.52 5.25
N TYR A 272 -1.78 18.39 4.62
CA TYR A 272 -1.33 18.32 3.23
C TYR A 272 -2.09 17.25 2.45
N PRO A 273 -2.24 17.42 1.11
CA PRO A 273 -2.88 16.41 0.26
C PRO A 273 -1.98 15.19 -0.01
N CYS A 274 -0.67 15.25 0.29
CA CYS A 274 0.29 14.17 0.05
C CYS A 274 1.37 14.15 1.14
N HIS A 275 1.76 12.95 1.56
CA HIS A 275 2.81 12.75 2.58
C HIS A 275 4.23 13.18 2.13
N GLN A 276 4.45 13.38 0.83
CA GLN A 276 5.71 13.92 0.30
C GLN A 276 5.87 15.43 0.49
N LEU A 277 4.80 16.16 0.81
CA LEU A 277 4.78 17.62 0.84
C LEU A 277 5.32 18.22 2.15
N PRO A 278 5.08 17.65 3.34
CA PRO A 278 5.59 18.21 4.58
C PRO A 278 7.10 18.44 4.60
N THR A 279 7.85 17.53 3.97
CA THR A 279 9.31 17.54 3.93
C THR A 279 9.89 18.14 2.65
N SER A 280 9.04 18.69 1.77
CA SER A 280 9.44 19.39 0.55
C SER A 280 10.15 20.72 0.88
N THR A 281 10.66 21.40 -0.16
CA THR A 281 11.19 22.75 0.01
C THR A 281 10.14 23.69 0.62
N PRO A 282 10.53 24.70 1.41
CA PRO A 282 9.57 25.61 2.06
C PRO A 282 8.56 26.21 1.07
N GLU A 283 9.02 26.56 -0.13
CA GLU A 283 8.15 27.11 -1.17
C GLU A 283 7.06 26.12 -1.62
N ILE A 284 7.41 24.88 -1.90
CA ILE A 284 6.45 23.83 -2.30
C ILE A 284 5.54 23.46 -1.13
N ARG A 285 6.11 23.30 0.05
CA ARG A 285 5.38 22.96 1.27
C ARG A 285 4.32 24.01 1.59
N ASP A 286 4.71 25.28 1.69
CA ASP A 286 3.81 26.36 2.10
C ASP A 286 2.71 26.61 1.07
N LYS A 287 3.01 26.46 -0.23
CA LYS A 287 2.03 26.55 -1.31
C LYS A 287 0.97 25.43 -1.27
N ASN A 288 1.34 24.25 -0.81
CA ASN A 288 0.47 23.06 -0.82
C ASN A 288 -0.12 22.75 0.56
N ARG A 289 0.14 23.56 1.57
CA ARG A 289 -0.49 23.41 2.88
C ARG A 289 -1.97 23.79 2.78
N ILE A 290 -2.84 22.83 3.05
CA ILE A 290 -4.29 23.00 2.99
C ILE A 290 -4.82 23.78 4.21
N GLY A 291 -4.17 23.64 5.35
CA GLY A 291 -4.56 24.26 6.62
C GLY A 291 -3.91 23.56 7.80
N ASN A 292 -4.62 23.51 8.91
CA ASN A 292 -4.16 22.86 10.13
C ASN A 292 -5.33 22.18 10.83
N VAL A 293 -5.09 21.04 11.46
CA VAL A 293 -6.13 20.24 12.14
C VAL A 293 -6.91 21.06 13.17
N PHE A 294 -6.26 21.98 13.88
CA PHE A 294 -6.85 22.75 14.97
C PHE A 294 -7.51 24.06 14.52
N THR A 295 -7.01 24.66 13.43
CA THR A 295 -7.48 25.98 12.97
C THR A 295 -8.37 25.92 11.75
N GLY A 296 -8.51 24.74 11.14
CA GLY A 296 -9.32 24.50 9.97
C GLY A 296 -8.53 24.43 8.67
N VAL A 297 -9.23 24.08 7.59
CA VAL A 297 -8.68 23.77 6.29
C VAL A 297 -9.42 24.50 5.17
N GLU A 298 -8.75 24.73 4.05
CA GLU A 298 -9.32 25.32 2.84
C GLU A 298 -9.92 24.26 1.92
N GLU A 299 -11.25 24.17 1.89
CA GLU A 299 -11.99 23.17 1.13
C GLU A 299 -11.67 23.15 -0.37
N ASN A 300 -11.51 24.32 -0.97
CA ASN A 300 -11.20 24.45 -2.40
C ASN A 300 -9.82 23.95 -2.81
N MET A 301 -8.92 23.66 -1.86
CA MET A 301 -7.63 23.04 -2.12
C MET A 301 -7.70 21.50 -2.15
N ILE A 302 -8.79 20.91 -1.64
CA ILE A 302 -8.94 19.46 -1.50
C ILE A 302 -9.66 18.84 -2.71
N LEU A 303 -10.63 19.57 -3.26
CA LEU A 303 -11.56 19.04 -4.24
C LEU A 303 -11.19 19.50 -5.67
N LYS A 304 -10.17 18.89 -6.23
CA LYS A 304 -10.14 18.73 -7.70
C LYS A 304 -11.04 17.54 -8.01
N ASP A 305 -12.12 17.77 -8.75
CA ASP A 305 -12.99 16.69 -9.24
C ASP A 305 -12.13 15.69 -10.03
N PRO A 306 -11.95 14.44 -9.53
CA PRO A 306 -11.07 13.47 -10.19
C PRO A 306 -11.50 13.17 -11.63
N LYS A 307 -12.80 13.35 -11.95
CA LYS A 307 -13.33 13.18 -13.31
C LYS A 307 -12.90 14.29 -14.29
N LYS A 308 -12.38 15.41 -13.79
CA LYS A 308 -11.87 16.53 -14.62
C LYS A 308 -10.37 16.53 -14.82
N VAL A 309 -9.64 15.70 -14.08
CA VAL A 309 -8.19 15.58 -14.22
C VAL A 309 -7.92 14.52 -15.29
N SER A 310 -7.76 14.96 -16.51
CA SER A 310 -7.35 14.09 -17.62
C SER A 310 -5.83 13.91 -17.54
N TYR A 311 -5.38 12.79 -16.99
CA TYR A 311 -3.96 12.41 -17.01
C TYR A 311 -3.53 11.77 -18.35
N TYR A 312 -4.45 11.69 -19.30
CA TYR A 312 -4.19 11.01 -20.57
C TYR A 312 -3.97 12.01 -21.69
N LYS A 313 -2.80 11.90 -22.32
CA LYS A 313 -2.52 12.49 -23.63
C LYS A 313 -3.16 11.62 -24.72
N ASP A 314 -3.33 12.15 -25.93
CA ASP A 314 -3.82 11.39 -27.09
C ASP A 314 -3.02 10.10 -27.32
N GLU A 315 -1.72 10.10 -27.02
CA GLU A 315 -0.83 8.94 -27.09
C GLU A 315 -1.22 7.80 -26.13
N CYS A 316 -1.95 8.11 -25.06
CA CYS A 316 -2.35 7.15 -24.03
C CYS A 316 -3.57 6.31 -24.43
N GLU A 317 -4.35 6.74 -25.44
CA GLU A 317 -5.56 6.02 -25.84
C GLU A 317 -5.28 4.58 -26.29
N ASN A 318 -4.16 4.37 -26.98
CA ASN A 318 -3.74 3.07 -27.48
C ASN A 318 -2.59 2.44 -26.66
N CYS A 319 -2.34 2.95 -25.44
CA CYS A 319 -1.27 2.45 -24.60
C CYS A 319 -1.64 1.12 -23.93
N ASN A 320 -0.75 0.13 -24.01
CA ASN A 320 -0.94 -1.19 -23.38
C ASN A 320 -0.97 -1.12 -21.84
N ALA A 321 -0.44 -0.06 -21.25
CA ALA A 321 -0.46 0.17 -19.79
C ALA A 321 -1.70 0.96 -19.33
N LYS A 322 -2.59 1.41 -20.23
CA LYS A 322 -3.71 2.31 -19.92
C LYS A 322 -4.57 1.85 -18.74
N GLY A 323 -4.89 0.56 -18.68
CA GLY A 323 -5.74 0.01 -17.60
C GLY A 323 -5.13 0.13 -16.20
N ASN A 324 -3.81 0.20 -16.07
CA ASN A 324 -3.11 0.34 -14.79
C ASN A 324 -2.46 1.71 -14.59
N CYS A 325 -2.23 2.44 -15.67
CA CYS A 325 -1.58 3.73 -15.61
C CYS A 325 -2.56 4.80 -15.17
N LYS A 326 -2.23 5.51 -14.10
CA LYS A 326 -3.02 6.64 -13.57
C LYS A 326 -2.39 8.00 -13.95
N GLY A 327 -1.49 8.02 -14.96
CA GLY A 327 -0.80 9.23 -15.37
C GLY A 327 0.37 9.62 -14.44
N GLY A 328 0.91 8.67 -13.70
CA GLY A 328 2.04 8.91 -12.78
C GLY A 328 1.63 9.42 -11.40
N CYS A 329 2.63 9.76 -10.60
CA CYS A 329 2.44 10.42 -9.32
C CYS A 329 2.27 11.93 -9.54
N PRO A 330 1.13 12.54 -9.19
CA PRO A 330 0.92 13.98 -9.43
C PRO A 330 1.98 14.88 -8.79
N GLN A 331 2.52 14.51 -7.65
CA GLN A 331 3.60 15.30 -6.99
C GLN A 331 4.93 15.16 -7.71
N GLU A 332 5.25 13.97 -8.18
CA GLU A 332 6.43 13.72 -9.01
C GLU A 332 6.31 14.42 -10.36
N ASN A 333 5.17 14.29 -11.02
CA ASN A 333 4.87 14.97 -12.27
C ASN A 333 5.07 16.49 -12.14
N TYR A 334 4.52 17.08 -11.07
CA TYR A 334 4.66 18.50 -10.81
C TYR A 334 6.12 18.92 -10.55
N ARG A 335 6.85 18.11 -9.80
CA ARG A 335 8.28 18.35 -9.49
C ARG A 335 9.14 18.32 -10.75
N LEU A 336 8.85 17.41 -11.68
CA LEU A 336 9.64 17.21 -12.88
C LEU A 336 9.22 18.15 -14.02
N ASN A 337 7.92 18.33 -14.23
CA ASN A 337 7.36 18.96 -15.43
C ASN A 337 6.58 20.25 -15.13
N ASN A 338 6.48 20.69 -13.87
CA ASN A 338 5.59 21.77 -13.41
C ASN A 338 4.10 21.54 -13.75
N ARG A 339 3.71 20.28 -13.96
CA ARG A 339 2.36 19.84 -14.29
C ARG A 339 2.06 18.58 -13.54
N ASP A 340 0.87 18.48 -12.94
CA ASP A 340 0.42 17.32 -12.19
C ASP A 340 -0.14 16.20 -13.09
N ASP A 341 -0.36 16.48 -14.36
CA ASP A 341 -0.95 15.59 -15.37
C ASP A 341 0.06 15.07 -16.43
N GLU A 342 1.34 15.32 -16.26
CA GLU A 342 2.37 14.89 -17.19
C GLU A 342 3.38 13.95 -16.54
N PRO A 343 3.22 12.60 -16.70
CA PRO A 343 4.14 11.64 -16.13
C PRO A 343 5.54 11.74 -16.76
N SER A 344 6.55 11.34 -15.96
CA SER A 344 7.91 11.24 -16.47
C SER A 344 8.02 10.20 -17.59
N GLU A 345 9.01 10.38 -18.45
CA GLU A 345 9.31 9.40 -19.51
C GLU A 345 9.67 8.02 -18.90
N ALA A 346 10.45 8.02 -17.81
CA ALA A 346 10.80 6.82 -17.08
C ALA A 346 9.57 6.08 -16.55
N TYR A 347 8.62 6.81 -15.92
CA TYR A 347 7.35 6.24 -15.49
C TYR A 347 6.61 5.55 -16.64
N CYS A 348 6.48 6.22 -17.78
CA CYS A 348 5.81 5.66 -18.97
C CYS A 348 6.50 4.40 -19.48
N LYS A 349 7.83 4.41 -19.63
CA LYS A 349 8.62 3.27 -20.13
C LYS A 349 8.49 2.07 -19.21
N LEU A 350 8.68 2.25 -17.91
CA LEU A 350 8.61 1.18 -16.92
C LEU A 350 7.21 0.56 -16.81
N HIS A 351 6.15 1.36 -16.84
CA HIS A 351 4.77 0.86 -16.83
C HIS A 351 4.42 0.10 -18.11
N LYS A 352 4.88 0.55 -19.28
CA LYS A 352 4.71 -0.17 -20.55
C LYS A 352 5.42 -1.53 -20.51
N ILE A 353 6.64 -1.59 -19.95
CA ILE A 353 7.39 -2.83 -19.76
C ILE A 353 6.64 -3.80 -18.84
N MET A 354 6.17 -3.34 -17.69
CA MET A 354 5.40 -4.19 -16.77
C MET A 354 4.13 -4.73 -17.42
N ALA A 355 3.37 -3.89 -18.11
CA ALA A 355 2.17 -4.31 -18.81
C ALA A 355 2.46 -5.32 -19.92
N GLU A 356 3.52 -5.12 -20.72
CA GLU A 356 3.95 -6.03 -21.79
C GLU A 356 4.29 -7.42 -21.24
N VAL A 357 5.07 -7.49 -20.15
CA VAL A 357 5.43 -8.75 -19.49
C VAL A 357 4.19 -9.50 -19.00
N ILE A 358 3.25 -8.79 -18.35
CA ILE A 358 2.02 -9.41 -17.83
C ILE A 358 1.11 -9.89 -18.97
N ILE A 359 0.92 -9.09 -20.02
CA ILE A 359 0.11 -9.46 -21.19
C ILE A 359 0.67 -10.74 -21.85
N LYS A 360 1.98 -10.84 -21.97
CA LYS A 360 2.66 -12.03 -22.53
C LYS A 360 2.35 -13.33 -21.76
N VAL A 361 2.22 -13.24 -20.45
CA VAL A 361 2.01 -14.41 -19.58
C VAL A 361 0.56 -14.58 -19.11
N GLN A 362 -0.35 -13.69 -19.50
CA GLN A 362 -1.74 -13.70 -19.03
C GLN A 362 -2.43 -15.06 -19.20
N ASN A 363 -2.20 -15.77 -20.31
CA ASN A 363 -2.79 -17.10 -20.55
C ASN A 363 -2.25 -18.14 -19.58
N ASN A 364 -0.98 -18.07 -19.19
CA ASN A 364 -0.39 -18.96 -18.20
C ASN A 364 -1.00 -18.68 -16.82
N ILE A 365 -1.24 -17.42 -16.48
CA ILE A 365 -1.88 -17.02 -15.23
C ILE A 365 -3.33 -17.51 -15.21
N LEU A 366 -4.06 -17.35 -16.30
CA LEU A 366 -5.45 -17.82 -16.43
C LEU A 366 -5.57 -19.36 -16.33
N SER A 367 -4.50 -20.09 -16.66
CA SER A 367 -4.42 -21.54 -16.54
C SER A 367 -3.90 -22.04 -15.18
N MET A 368 -3.51 -21.14 -14.26
CA MET A 368 -3.00 -21.52 -12.95
C MET A 368 -4.03 -22.29 -12.15
N LYS A 369 -3.59 -23.40 -11.54
CA LYS A 369 -4.44 -24.26 -10.70
C LYS A 369 -4.76 -23.61 -9.35
N ASN A 370 -3.98 -22.59 -8.94
CA ASN A 370 -4.23 -21.91 -7.69
C ASN A 370 -5.37 -20.89 -7.81
N LEU A 371 -6.02 -20.65 -6.71
CA LEU A 371 -7.23 -19.85 -6.64
C LEU A 371 -7.06 -18.39 -7.11
N ARG A 372 -5.88 -17.78 -6.94
CA ARG A 372 -5.66 -16.38 -7.34
C ARG A 372 -5.87 -16.16 -8.84
N GLY A 373 -5.30 -17.01 -9.69
CA GLY A 373 -5.53 -16.95 -11.13
C GLY A 373 -6.98 -17.21 -11.51
N ARG A 374 -7.63 -18.23 -10.90
CA ARG A 374 -9.06 -18.54 -11.12
C ARG A 374 -9.99 -17.41 -10.67
N GLN A 375 -9.67 -16.71 -9.60
CA GLN A 375 -10.49 -15.59 -9.11
C GLN A 375 -10.50 -14.39 -10.05
N LEU A 376 -9.35 -14.09 -10.65
CA LEU A 376 -9.26 -13.06 -11.68
C LEU A 376 -10.08 -13.43 -12.92
N VAL A 377 -10.18 -14.73 -13.27
CA VAL A 377 -11.06 -15.23 -14.34
C VAL A 377 -12.53 -15.09 -13.99
N LEU A 378 -12.91 -15.49 -12.77
CA LEU A 378 -14.30 -15.43 -12.29
C LEU A 378 -14.79 -13.98 -12.24
N LEU A 379 -13.92 -13.02 -11.94
CA LEU A 379 -14.21 -11.59 -12.03
C LEU A 379 -14.47 -11.11 -13.45
N LYS A 380 -13.72 -11.65 -14.42
CA LYS A 380 -13.89 -11.32 -15.83
C LYS A 380 -15.20 -11.90 -16.41
N GLU A 381 -15.72 -12.96 -15.84
CA GLU A 381 -16.94 -13.66 -16.30
C GLU A 381 -18.26 -13.13 -15.72
N ASN A 382 -18.28 -11.91 -15.15
CA ASN A 382 -19.49 -11.26 -14.64
C ASN A 382 -20.26 -12.08 -13.58
N LEU A 383 -19.57 -12.78 -12.69
CA LEU A 383 -20.25 -13.40 -11.55
C LEU A 383 -20.92 -12.35 -10.69
N LYS A 384 -22.16 -12.62 -10.28
CA LYS A 384 -22.86 -11.77 -9.33
C LYS A 384 -22.07 -11.76 -8.02
N ILE A 385 -22.01 -10.60 -7.36
CA ILE A 385 -21.30 -10.43 -6.08
C ILE A 385 -21.76 -11.49 -5.07
N LYS A 386 -23.04 -11.85 -5.09
CA LYS A 386 -23.61 -12.87 -4.22
C LYS A 386 -22.99 -14.25 -4.48
N ASP A 387 -22.88 -14.68 -5.73
CA ASP A 387 -22.32 -15.97 -6.09
C ASP A 387 -20.85 -16.07 -5.68
N TYR A 388 -20.13 -14.94 -5.76
CA TYR A 388 -18.73 -14.84 -5.33
C TYR A 388 -18.59 -14.92 -3.81
N ILE A 389 -19.45 -14.23 -3.07
CA ILE A 389 -19.48 -14.25 -1.60
C ILE A 389 -19.89 -15.64 -1.11
N ASP A 390 -20.92 -16.25 -1.71
CA ASP A 390 -21.38 -17.60 -1.36
C ASP A 390 -20.29 -18.65 -1.66
N PHE A 391 -19.54 -18.48 -2.75
CA PHE A 391 -18.38 -19.31 -3.07
C PHE A 391 -17.29 -19.17 -2.00
N ILE A 392 -16.94 -17.93 -1.58
CA ILE A 392 -15.97 -17.69 -0.51
C ILE A 392 -16.41 -18.38 0.79
N PHE A 393 -17.69 -18.24 1.19
CA PHE A 393 -18.20 -18.83 2.42
C PHE A 393 -18.30 -20.36 2.40
N ASN A 394 -18.59 -20.93 1.25
CA ASN A 394 -18.76 -22.39 1.11
C ASN A 394 -17.42 -23.13 0.93
N GLU A 395 -16.41 -22.47 0.36
CA GLU A 395 -15.11 -23.07 0.07
C GLU A 395 -14.05 -22.81 1.13
N THR A 396 -14.34 -21.96 2.14
CA THR A 396 -13.36 -21.53 3.14
C THR A 396 -13.88 -21.66 4.56
N ASP A 397 -13.09 -22.26 5.46
CA ASP A 397 -13.35 -22.17 6.90
C ASP A 397 -12.81 -20.85 7.44
N LEU A 398 -13.68 -19.81 7.39
CA LEU A 398 -13.33 -18.43 7.70
C LEU A 398 -13.09 -18.14 9.19
N ARG A 399 -13.19 -19.15 10.08
CA ARG A 399 -13.13 -18.95 11.53
C ARG A 399 -11.77 -18.47 12.02
N ASP A 400 -10.72 -18.69 11.23
CA ASP A 400 -9.34 -18.45 11.65
C ASP A 400 -8.70 -17.16 11.10
N THR A 401 -9.37 -16.41 10.20
CA THR A 401 -8.91 -15.09 9.73
C THR A 401 -9.81 -14.00 10.30
N LEU A 402 -9.56 -13.62 11.54
CA LEU A 402 -10.48 -12.83 12.38
C LEU A 402 -10.97 -11.51 11.75
N VAL A 403 -10.11 -10.75 11.09
CA VAL A 403 -10.46 -9.42 10.56
C VAL A 403 -11.19 -9.51 9.21
N ALA A 404 -10.73 -10.40 8.34
CA ALA A 404 -11.34 -10.55 7.02
C ALA A 404 -12.66 -11.32 7.09
N SER A 405 -12.79 -12.31 7.98
CA SER A 405 -14.02 -13.07 8.20
C SER A 405 -15.15 -12.20 8.76
N THR A 406 -14.86 -11.35 9.74
CA THR A 406 -15.87 -10.46 10.34
C THR A 406 -16.44 -9.48 9.31
N ARG A 407 -15.61 -8.98 8.40
CA ARG A 407 -16.05 -8.06 7.33
C ARG A 407 -16.89 -8.76 6.29
N LEU A 408 -16.51 -9.96 5.85
CA LEU A 408 -17.26 -10.75 4.87
C LEU A 408 -18.59 -11.24 5.45
N THR A 409 -18.62 -11.67 6.71
CA THR A 409 -19.88 -12.06 7.39
C THR A 409 -20.86 -10.90 7.43
N LYS A 410 -20.43 -9.70 7.81
CA LYS A 410 -21.27 -8.50 7.80
C LYS A 410 -21.78 -8.15 6.39
N VAL A 411 -20.96 -8.33 5.36
CA VAL A 411 -21.37 -8.12 3.97
C VAL A 411 -22.41 -9.13 3.55
N LYS A 412 -22.26 -10.41 3.88
CA LYS A 412 -23.25 -11.44 3.59
C LYS A 412 -24.59 -11.13 4.27
N GLU A 413 -24.56 -10.83 5.58
CA GLU A 413 -25.76 -10.43 6.32
C GLU A 413 -26.47 -9.22 5.71
N MET A 414 -25.71 -8.27 5.18
CA MET A 414 -26.29 -7.12 4.49
C MET A 414 -26.95 -7.47 3.17
N ILE A 415 -26.31 -8.33 2.35
CA ILE A 415 -26.89 -8.80 1.08
C ILE A 415 -28.18 -9.56 1.35
N ASP A 416 -28.16 -10.44 2.34
CA ASP A 416 -29.32 -11.23 2.74
C ASP A 416 -30.47 -10.34 3.27
N ASN A 417 -30.16 -9.26 4.00
CA ASN A 417 -31.16 -8.36 4.59
C ASN A 417 -31.71 -7.28 3.63
N LEU A 418 -30.89 -6.76 2.71
CA LEU A 418 -31.26 -5.61 1.87
C LEU A 418 -31.58 -5.98 0.44
N GLY A 419 -31.19 -7.17 0.00
CA GLY A 419 -31.27 -7.62 -1.39
C GLY A 419 -30.20 -7.00 -2.28
N GLU A 420 -29.72 -7.78 -3.24
CA GLU A 420 -28.60 -7.44 -4.13
C GLU A 420 -28.86 -6.15 -4.93
N GLU A 421 -30.10 -5.94 -5.38
CA GLU A 421 -30.50 -4.79 -6.20
C GLU A 421 -30.35 -3.42 -5.50
N LYS A 422 -30.47 -3.39 -4.17
CA LYS A 422 -30.30 -2.14 -3.38
C LYS A 422 -28.85 -1.84 -3.02
N ILE A 423 -28.02 -2.87 -3.07
CA ILE A 423 -26.63 -2.81 -2.66
C ILE A 423 -25.74 -2.51 -3.87
N LEU A 424 -26.02 -3.09 -5.03
CA LEU A 424 -25.25 -2.98 -6.25
C LEU A 424 -24.88 -1.55 -6.70
N PRO A 425 -25.78 -0.54 -6.69
CA PRO A 425 -25.43 0.79 -7.14
C PRO A 425 -24.41 1.51 -6.25
N THR A 426 -24.40 1.17 -4.94
CA THR A 426 -23.48 1.78 -3.96
C THR A 426 -22.16 1.00 -3.86
N PHE A 427 -22.16 -0.27 -4.29
CA PHE A 427 -21.06 -1.22 -4.16
C PHE A 427 -20.24 -1.40 -5.42
N LYS A 428 -20.81 -1.08 -6.59
CA LYS A 428 -20.20 -1.38 -7.87
C LYS A 428 -18.80 -0.80 -7.99
N ASP A 429 -18.56 0.33 -7.36
CA ASP A 429 -17.33 1.10 -7.55
C ASP A 429 -16.24 0.81 -6.49
N TYR A 430 -16.60 0.73 -5.22
CA TYR A 430 -15.62 0.61 -4.13
C TYR A 430 -15.42 -0.83 -3.63
N PHE A 431 -16.49 -1.60 -3.60
CA PHE A 431 -16.52 -2.90 -2.95
C PHE A 431 -16.09 -4.04 -3.86
N GLN A 432 -16.40 -3.97 -5.16
CA GLN A 432 -15.86 -4.93 -6.11
C GLN A 432 -14.34 -4.96 -6.04
N GLN A 433 -13.68 -3.80 -5.96
CA GLN A 433 -12.23 -3.70 -5.88
C GLN A 433 -11.67 -4.28 -4.58
N LYS A 434 -12.22 -3.92 -3.43
CA LYS A 434 -11.69 -4.39 -2.12
C LYS A 434 -12.10 -5.82 -1.78
N LEU A 435 -13.31 -6.25 -2.08
CA LEU A 435 -13.74 -7.64 -1.86
C LEU A 435 -13.00 -8.62 -2.76
N VAL A 436 -12.72 -8.23 -3.98
CA VAL A 436 -11.93 -9.00 -4.92
C VAL A 436 -10.54 -9.26 -4.38
N ILE A 437 -9.85 -8.21 -3.92
CA ILE A 437 -8.49 -8.32 -3.37
C ILE A 437 -8.52 -9.09 -2.03
N ILE A 438 -9.44 -8.77 -1.14
CA ILE A 438 -9.58 -9.44 0.17
C ILE A 438 -10.03 -10.88 -0.01
N GLY A 439 -11.02 -11.13 -0.86
CA GLY A 439 -11.49 -12.48 -1.18
C GLY A 439 -10.41 -13.33 -1.85
N ALA A 440 -9.60 -12.75 -2.74
CA ALA A 440 -8.48 -13.43 -3.38
C ALA A 440 -7.39 -13.84 -2.37
N VAL A 441 -7.08 -12.97 -1.42
CA VAL A 441 -6.11 -13.26 -0.36
C VAL A 441 -6.62 -14.35 0.58
N ILE A 442 -7.86 -14.24 1.06
CA ILE A 442 -8.47 -15.19 2.00
C ILE A 442 -8.60 -16.57 1.40
N LEU A 443 -9.05 -16.68 0.14
CA LEU A 443 -9.22 -17.97 -0.52
C LEU A 443 -7.89 -18.68 -0.78
N ALA A 444 -6.83 -17.93 -1.08
CA ALA A 444 -5.50 -18.49 -1.27
C ALA A 444 -4.94 -19.08 0.04
N GLU A 445 -5.15 -18.39 1.18
CA GLU A 445 -4.70 -18.84 2.49
C GLU A 445 -5.45 -20.07 2.99
N ASN A 446 -6.78 -20.10 2.82
CA ASN A 446 -7.61 -21.16 3.39
C ASN A 446 -7.63 -22.46 2.58
N LYS A 447 -7.39 -22.40 1.26
CA LYS A 447 -7.29 -23.63 0.46
C LYS A 447 -6.04 -24.43 0.82
N THR A 448 -4.92 -23.75 1.03
CA THR A 448 -3.68 -24.39 1.47
C THR A 448 -3.89 -25.09 2.82
N ARG A 449 -4.59 -24.43 3.75
CA ARG A 449 -4.87 -24.96 5.10
C ARG A 449 -5.86 -26.12 5.10
N LYS A 450 -6.88 -26.11 4.21
CA LYS A 450 -7.84 -27.21 4.06
C LYS A 450 -7.18 -28.46 3.47
N GLU A 451 -6.27 -28.29 2.50
CA GLU A 451 -5.48 -29.39 1.93
C GLU A 451 -4.51 -29.99 2.95
N GLU A 452 -3.97 -29.16 3.89
CA GLU A 452 -3.15 -29.63 5.01
C GLU A 452 -3.96 -30.47 6.01
N LEU A 453 -5.18 -30.05 6.34
CA LEU A 453 -6.06 -30.79 7.28
C LEU A 453 -6.56 -32.11 6.67
N LEU A 454 -6.85 -32.16 5.36
CA LEU A 454 -7.27 -33.40 4.69
C LEU A 454 -6.12 -34.40 4.55
N ASN A 455 -4.86 -33.95 4.48
CA ASN A 455 -3.68 -34.82 4.42
C ASN A 455 -3.20 -35.29 5.81
N ILE A 456 -3.82 -34.84 6.91
CA ILE A 456 -3.53 -35.32 8.28
C ILE A 456 -4.51 -36.46 8.66
N GLU A 457 -5.62 -36.63 7.93
CA GLU A 457 -6.61 -37.68 8.20
C GLU A 457 -6.41 -38.95 7.33
N GLU A 458 -5.42 -38.98 6.40
CA GLU A 458 -4.90 -40.18 5.74
C GLU A 458 -3.54 -40.60 6.36
#